data_7fb4d0850b21008c5fbef73061fdb38f
#
_entry.id   7fb4d0850b21008c5fbef73061fdb38f
#
_cell.length_a   1.000
_cell.length_b   1.000
_cell.length_c   1.000
_cell.angle_alpha   90.00
_cell.angle_beta   90.00
_cell.angle_gamma   90.00
#
_symmetry.space_group_name_H-M   'P 1'
#
loop_
_entity.id
_entity.type
_entity.pdbx_description
1 polymer ?
#
loop_
_entity_poly.entity_id
_entity_poly.type
_entity_poly.pdbx_seq_one_letter_code
_entity_poly.pdbx_strand_id
1 'polypeptide(L)'
;MEDVSHMAMRRICKRIAGPGLMFTEFVSAMAIHYGAVKTFRKMRIHPEERPLGIQIFGGEPAVMAETARIAEEMGADIIDINMGCWVPKVCKTGSGAALLKDPDTAEAIVKAVVGAVQKPVTVKLRAGWDYSLFAAPEMAKRFQDAGAQMITLHARFAKQGFEGEANWALIREMREVVRVPLIGNGDVKTPEDAKKMLESTGCDGVMVGRAAIGDPWALARIRAGMMGDPIPEAPSLEERIETARDHARMHVALECDAYEFEEIEKTGADYSEAERRAIRSLRGLLPLYIKGEPGASQVRARITHCDTLGQVENILDGYLCERRALLPVG
;
A
#
# COMPACT_ATOMS: atom_id res chain seq x y z
N MET A 1 2.10 1.91 -0.81
CA MET A 1 3.52 2.13 -0.36
C MET A 1 4.41 1.86 -1.54
N GLU A 2 5.27 2.81 -1.91
CA GLU A 2 6.19 2.67 -3.04
C GLU A 2 7.04 1.40 -2.90
N ASP A 3 7.23 0.70 -4.01
CA ASP A 3 7.99 -0.55 -4.12
C ASP A 3 7.53 -1.71 -3.19
N VAL A 4 6.35 -1.59 -2.59
CA VAL A 4 5.79 -2.59 -1.67
C VAL A 4 4.39 -3.01 -2.07
N SER A 5 3.47 -2.06 -2.27
CA SER A 5 2.07 -2.38 -2.58
C SER A 5 1.80 -2.52 -4.07
N HIS A 6 2.74 -3.16 -4.80
CA HIS A 6 2.53 -3.58 -6.18
C HIS A 6 1.46 -4.69 -6.28
N MET A 7 0.96 -4.94 -7.48
CA MET A 7 -0.18 -5.85 -7.71
C MET A 7 -0.01 -7.22 -7.04
N ALA A 8 1.18 -7.86 -7.13
CA ALA A 8 1.40 -9.16 -6.52
C ALA A 8 1.16 -9.15 -5.01
N MET A 9 1.69 -8.13 -4.28
CA MET A 9 1.44 -7.99 -2.84
C MET A 9 -0.03 -7.72 -2.52
N ARG A 10 -0.71 -6.90 -3.32
CA ARG A 10 -2.13 -6.61 -3.13
C ARG A 10 -3.00 -7.85 -3.33
N ARG A 11 -2.71 -8.66 -4.38
CA ARG A 11 -3.40 -9.93 -4.63
C ARG A 11 -3.25 -10.90 -3.45
N ILE A 12 -2.03 -11.06 -2.92
CA ILE A 12 -1.77 -11.86 -1.73
C ILE A 12 -2.57 -11.35 -0.54
N CYS A 13 -2.54 -10.06 -0.25
CA CYS A 13 -3.33 -9.47 0.84
C CYS A 13 -4.83 -9.71 0.65
N LYS A 14 -5.32 -9.63 -0.60
CA LYS A 14 -6.73 -9.88 -0.91
C LYS A 14 -7.12 -11.33 -0.68
N ARG A 15 -6.31 -12.28 -1.14
CA ARG A 15 -6.54 -13.73 -0.97
C ARG A 15 -6.54 -14.13 0.50
N ILE A 16 -5.58 -13.63 1.28
CA ILE A 16 -5.40 -14.02 2.68
C ILE A 16 -6.38 -13.31 3.62
N ALA A 17 -6.60 -12.01 3.44
CA ALA A 17 -7.31 -11.18 4.41
C ALA A 17 -8.64 -10.60 3.92
N GLY A 18 -8.85 -10.49 2.62
CA GLY A 18 -10.03 -9.87 2.04
C GLY A 18 -10.32 -8.46 2.57
N PRO A 19 -9.34 -7.52 2.60
CA PRO A 19 -9.60 -6.16 3.05
C PRO A 19 -10.71 -5.51 2.22
N GLY A 20 -11.52 -4.67 2.88
CA GLY A 20 -12.66 -4.03 2.24
C GLY A 20 -12.28 -3.10 1.09
N LEU A 21 -11.11 -2.47 1.17
CA LEU A 21 -10.57 -1.57 0.16
C LEU A 21 -9.05 -1.64 0.18
N MET A 22 -8.44 -1.62 -1.02
CA MET A 22 -6.99 -1.50 -1.17
C MET A 22 -6.64 -0.35 -2.12
N PHE A 23 -5.38 0.08 -2.07
CA PHE A 23 -4.87 1.14 -2.94
C PHE A 23 -3.61 0.69 -3.64
N THR A 24 -3.43 1.18 -4.88
CA THR A 24 -2.15 1.01 -5.60
C THR A 24 -1.01 1.72 -4.87
N GLU A 25 0.21 1.53 -5.33
CA GLU A 25 1.27 2.49 -5.11
C GLU A 25 0.83 3.86 -5.64
N PHE A 26 1.40 4.94 -5.08
CA PHE A 26 1.04 6.26 -5.58
C PHE A 26 1.68 6.53 -6.96
N VAL A 27 0.89 7.08 -7.86
CA VAL A 27 1.18 7.28 -9.28
C VAL A 27 1.41 8.76 -9.54
N SER A 28 2.55 9.10 -10.16
CA SER A 28 2.85 10.48 -10.54
C SER A 28 1.98 10.94 -11.70
N ALA A 29 1.16 11.96 -11.49
CA ALA A 29 0.34 12.57 -12.52
C ALA A 29 1.18 13.12 -13.67
N MET A 30 2.31 13.81 -13.37
CA MET A 30 3.23 14.27 -14.40
C MET A 30 3.86 13.14 -15.20
N ALA A 31 4.19 12.01 -14.57
CA ALA A 31 4.75 10.87 -15.30
C ALA A 31 3.71 10.23 -16.25
N ILE A 32 2.44 10.19 -15.86
CA ILE A 32 1.33 9.77 -16.75
C ILE A 32 1.16 10.75 -17.91
N HIS A 33 1.11 12.04 -17.62
CA HIS A 33 1.00 13.11 -18.63
C HIS A 33 2.10 13.01 -19.72
N TYR A 34 3.32 12.65 -19.32
CA TYR A 34 4.44 12.43 -20.27
C TYR A 34 4.52 10.98 -20.81
N GLY A 35 3.54 10.15 -20.60
CA GLY A 35 3.44 8.80 -21.18
C GLY A 35 4.43 7.79 -20.62
N ALA A 36 4.85 7.91 -19.35
CA ALA A 36 5.81 6.99 -18.74
C ALA A 36 5.24 5.58 -18.55
N VAL A 37 5.60 4.65 -19.44
CA VAL A 37 5.09 3.27 -19.49
C VAL A 37 5.14 2.55 -18.14
N LYS A 38 6.25 2.66 -17.39
CA LYS A 38 6.38 2.04 -16.07
C LYS A 38 5.34 2.55 -15.06
N THR A 39 4.91 3.81 -15.21
CA THR A 39 3.91 4.41 -14.33
C THR A 39 2.51 3.87 -14.65
N PHE A 40 2.19 3.65 -15.90
CA PHE A 40 0.95 2.98 -16.31
C PHE A 40 0.85 1.55 -15.77
N ARG A 41 1.96 0.80 -15.72
CA ARG A 41 1.97 -0.53 -15.11
C ARG A 41 1.53 -0.54 -13.65
N LYS A 42 1.86 0.50 -12.87
CA LYS A 42 1.42 0.63 -11.46
C LYS A 42 -0.10 0.80 -11.32
N MET A 43 -0.76 1.28 -12.37
CA MET A 43 -2.22 1.46 -12.40
C MET A 43 -3.00 0.21 -12.83
N ARG A 44 -2.31 -0.85 -13.28
CA ARG A 44 -2.96 -2.11 -13.65
C ARG A 44 -3.72 -2.71 -12.46
N ILE A 45 -4.89 -3.27 -12.75
CA ILE A 45 -5.80 -3.85 -11.77
C ILE A 45 -6.07 -5.30 -12.18
N HIS A 46 -5.91 -6.22 -11.23
CA HIS A 46 -6.42 -7.58 -11.39
C HIS A 46 -7.85 -7.67 -10.82
N PRO A 47 -8.79 -8.42 -11.46
CA PRO A 47 -10.18 -8.51 -10.98
C PRO A 47 -10.35 -8.93 -9.52
N GLU A 48 -9.48 -9.82 -9.02
CA GLU A 48 -9.54 -10.28 -7.63
C GLU A 48 -9.21 -9.20 -6.59
N GLU A 49 -8.56 -8.09 -6.97
CA GLU A 49 -8.18 -7.01 -6.04
C GLU A 49 -9.35 -6.09 -5.66
N ARG A 50 -10.47 -6.19 -6.40
CA ARG A 50 -11.60 -5.26 -6.23
C ARG A 50 -12.30 -5.40 -4.86
N PRO A 51 -12.76 -4.27 -4.29
CA PRO A 51 -12.61 -2.90 -4.79
C PRO A 51 -11.20 -2.36 -4.60
N LEU A 52 -10.69 -1.62 -5.60
CA LEU A 52 -9.33 -1.05 -5.61
C LEU A 52 -9.35 0.44 -5.94
N GLY A 53 -8.67 1.24 -5.13
CA GLY A 53 -8.40 2.64 -5.41
C GLY A 53 -7.06 2.82 -6.13
N ILE A 54 -7.05 3.62 -7.21
CA ILE A 54 -5.79 4.11 -7.78
C ILE A 54 -5.42 5.40 -7.06
N GLN A 55 -4.25 5.40 -6.41
CA GLN A 55 -3.73 6.56 -5.70
C GLN A 55 -2.82 7.39 -6.62
N ILE A 56 -3.19 8.66 -6.83
CA ILE A 56 -2.44 9.60 -7.68
C ILE A 56 -1.85 10.74 -6.87
N PHE A 57 -0.74 11.33 -7.34
CA PHE A 57 -0.16 12.53 -6.75
C PHE A 57 0.35 13.50 -7.81
N GLY A 58 0.24 14.77 -7.53
CA GLY A 58 0.69 15.88 -8.37
C GLY A 58 0.43 17.21 -7.69
N GLY A 59 1.02 18.29 -8.22
CA GLY A 59 0.83 19.67 -7.74
C GLY A 59 -0.02 20.53 -8.68
N GLU A 60 -0.42 20.01 -9.86
CA GLU A 60 -1.13 20.77 -10.89
C GLU A 60 -2.56 20.25 -11.07
N PRO A 61 -3.60 21.05 -10.80
CA PRO A 61 -5.00 20.61 -10.85
C PRO A 61 -5.41 20.00 -12.20
N ALA A 62 -4.99 20.61 -13.33
CA ALA A 62 -5.36 20.12 -14.67
C ALA A 62 -4.75 18.76 -14.98
N VAL A 63 -3.48 18.54 -14.62
CA VAL A 63 -2.76 17.27 -14.83
C VAL A 63 -3.32 16.18 -13.90
N MET A 64 -3.70 16.54 -12.68
CA MET A 64 -4.36 15.62 -11.74
C MET A 64 -5.74 15.18 -12.25
N ALA A 65 -6.52 16.10 -12.83
CA ALA A 65 -7.81 15.79 -13.44
C ALA A 65 -7.67 14.87 -14.66
N GLU A 66 -6.69 15.11 -15.52
CA GLU A 66 -6.35 14.24 -16.66
C GLU A 66 -6.00 12.82 -16.18
N THR A 67 -5.09 12.73 -15.21
CA THR A 67 -4.66 11.45 -14.65
C THR A 67 -5.80 10.69 -13.98
N ALA A 68 -6.72 11.39 -13.33
CA ALA A 68 -7.89 10.80 -12.70
C ALA A 68 -8.82 10.15 -13.74
N ARG A 69 -9.06 10.79 -14.90
CA ARG A 69 -9.83 10.19 -16.02
C ARG A 69 -9.15 8.91 -16.52
N ILE A 70 -7.85 8.96 -16.73
CA ILE A 70 -7.09 7.77 -17.16
C ILE A 70 -7.21 6.65 -16.12
N ALA A 71 -7.12 6.97 -14.81
CA ALA A 71 -7.30 5.99 -13.74
C ALA A 71 -8.71 5.38 -13.75
N GLU A 72 -9.75 6.17 -14.00
CA GLU A 72 -11.12 5.70 -14.16
C GLU A 72 -11.26 4.79 -15.38
N GLU A 73 -10.71 5.16 -16.53
CA GLU A 73 -10.69 4.36 -17.76
C GLU A 73 -9.95 3.03 -17.59
N MET A 74 -8.89 3.02 -16.79
CA MET A 74 -8.18 1.80 -16.39
C MET A 74 -8.98 0.93 -15.40
N GLY A 75 -10.14 1.37 -14.97
CA GLY A 75 -11.09 0.61 -14.18
C GLY A 75 -10.96 0.76 -12.67
N ALA A 76 -10.40 1.87 -12.18
CA ALA A 76 -10.39 2.17 -10.75
C ALA A 76 -11.81 2.17 -10.17
N ASP A 77 -11.99 1.61 -8.98
CA ASP A 77 -13.25 1.73 -8.25
C ASP A 77 -13.31 3.06 -7.47
N ILE A 78 -12.15 3.60 -7.11
CA ILE A 78 -11.96 4.85 -6.36
C ILE A 78 -10.73 5.57 -6.90
N ILE A 79 -10.77 6.90 -6.96
CA ILE A 79 -9.60 7.75 -7.20
C ILE A 79 -9.15 8.33 -5.87
N ASP A 80 -7.93 8.02 -5.43
CA ASP A 80 -7.39 8.54 -4.17
C ASP A 80 -6.27 9.56 -4.42
N ILE A 81 -6.32 10.69 -3.73
CA ILE A 81 -5.34 11.77 -3.87
C ILE A 81 -4.36 11.69 -2.71
N ASN A 82 -3.06 11.53 -3.03
CA ASN A 82 -2.00 11.51 -2.02
C ASN A 82 -1.54 12.92 -1.65
N MET A 83 -1.82 13.32 -0.41
CA MET A 83 -1.32 14.54 0.22
C MET A 83 -0.51 14.22 1.49
N GLY A 84 0.09 13.03 1.57
CA GLY A 84 0.82 12.57 2.75
C GLY A 84 2.26 12.09 2.49
N CYS A 85 2.68 11.90 1.24
CA CYS A 85 4.04 11.51 0.92
C CYS A 85 5.01 12.65 1.24
N TRP A 86 5.96 12.38 2.15
CA TRP A 86 6.91 13.38 2.66
C TRP A 86 8.31 13.28 2.03
N VAL A 87 8.50 12.32 1.12
CA VAL A 87 9.78 12.10 0.46
C VAL A 87 10.21 13.36 -0.30
N PRO A 88 11.48 13.82 -0.15
CA PRO A 88 11.93 15.08 -0.75
C PRO A 88 11.71 15.16 -2.26
N LYS A 89 11.86 14.07 -3.00
CA LYS A 89 11.63 14.02 -4.45
C LYS A 89 10.18 14.38 -4.82
N VAL A 90 9.18 13.97 -4.01
CA VAL A 90 7.76 14.30 -4.21
C VAL A 90 7.49 15.74 -3.76
N CYS A 91 7.96 16.11 -2.57
CA CYS A 91 7.67 17.44 -2.01
C CYS A 91 8.30 18.58 -2.81
N LYS A 92 9.45 18.37 -3.47
CA LYS A 92 10.11 19.38 -4.32
C LYS A 92 9.26 19.77 -5.54
N THR A 93 8.33 18.93 -5.97
CA THR A 93 7.40 19.22 -7.07
C THR A 93 6.08 19.85 -6.61
N GLY A 94 6.01 20.36 -5.39
CA GLY A 94 4.76 20.91 -4.82
C GLY A 94 3.67 19.87 -4.53
N SER A 95 4.03 18.57 -4.52
CA SER A 95 3.09 17.46 -4.42
C SER A 95 3.15 16.75 -3.07
N GLY A 96 2.23 15.83 -2.84
CA GLY A 96 2.19 15.04 -1.61
C GLY A 96 2.02 15.92 -0.37
N ALA A 97 2.85 15.71 0.65
CA ALA A 97 2.76 16.47 1.90
C ALA A 97 3.12 17.97 1.75
N ALA A 98 3.75 18.39 0.65
CA ALA A 98 4.00 19.81 0.40
C ALA A 98 2.69 20.61 0.27
N LEU A 99 1.62 19.99 -0.24
CA LEU A 99 0.29 20.59 -0.34
C LEU A 99 -0.32 20.98 1.02
N LEU A 100 0.16 20.40 2.12
CA LEU A 100 -0.27 20.79 3.48
C LEU A 100 0.12 22.24 3.86
N LYS A 101 0.97 22.87 3.06
CA LYS A 101 1.36 24.29 3.21
C LYS A 101 0.62 25.22 2.25
N ASP A 102 -0.14 24.66 1.32
CA ASP A 102 -0.85 25.39 0.27
C ASP A 102 -2.29 24.86 0.14
N PRO A 103 -3.18 25.25 1.08
CA PRO A 103 -4.56 24.77 1.08
C PRO A 103 -5.34 25.14 -0.17
N ASP A 104 -5.03 26.25 -0.81
CA ASP A 104 -5.75 26.72 -2.00
C ASP A 104 -5.44 25.83 -3.22
N THR A 105 -4.18 25.51 -3.46
CA THR A 105 -3.79 24.56 -4.50
C THR A 105 -4.32 23.14 -4.19
N ALA A 106 -4.27 22.72 -2.92
CA ALA A 106 -4.79 21.41 -2.51
C ALA A 106 -6.30 21.29 -2.77
N GLU A 107 -7.09 22.31 -2.42
CA GLU A 107 -8.52 22.36 -2.70
C GLU A 107 -8.81 22.38 -4.21
N ALA A 108 -8.06 23.18 -4.98
CA ALA A 108 -8.21 23.25 -6.42
C ALA A 108 -7.95 21.89 -7.10
N ILE A 109 -6.97 21.11 -6.60
CA ILE A 109 -6.71 19.74 -7.05
C ILE A 109 -7.93 18.84 -6.79
N VAL A 110 -8.48 18.86 -5.56
CA VAL A 110 -9.64 18.03 -5.22
C VAL A 110 -10.83 18.40 -6.09
N LYS A 111 -11.15 19.69 -6.25
CA LYS A 111 -12.23 20.16 -7.14
C LYS A 111 -12.04 19.70 -8.59
N ALA A 112 -10.83 19.82 -9.11
CA ALA A 112 -10.51 19.42 -10.49
C ALA A 112 -10.67 17.90 -10.69
N VAL A 113 -10.21 17.09 -9.75
CA VAL A 113 -10.35 15.62 -9.81
C VAL A 113 -11.81 15.20 -9.65
N VAL A 114 -12.54 15.75 -8.68
CA VAL A 114 -13.98 15.45 -8.48
C VAL A 114 -14.79 15.82 -9.73
N GLY A 115 -14.51 16.96 -10.34
CA GLY A 115 -15.19 17.39 -11.56
C GLY A 115 -14.81 16.58 -12.83
N ALA A 116 -13.78 15.77 -12.76
CA ALA A 116 -13.25 15.05 -13.93
C ALA A 116 -13.73 13.60 -14.04
N VAL A 117 -14.21 12.98 -12.96
CA VAL A 117 -14.54 11.54 -12.89
C VAL A 117 -15.93 11.30 -12.30
N GLN A 118 -16.49 10.11 -12.56
CA GLN A 118 -17.74 9.65 -11.95
C GLN A 118 -17.50 8.76 -10.70
N LYS A 119 -16.27 8.30 -10.53
CA LYS A 119 -15.89 7.44 -9.40
C LYS A 119 -15.73 8.25 -8.11
N PRO A 120 -15.93 7.64 -6.93
CA PRO A 120 -15.65 8.28 -5.67
C PRO A 120 -14.22 8.82 -5.61
N VAL A 121 -14.05 10.05 -5.14
CA VAL A 121 -12.75 10.68 -4.92
C VAL A 121 -12.46 10.71 -3.43
N THR A 122 -11.29 10.26 -3.02
CA THR A 122 -10.85 10.24 -1.62
C THR A 122 -9.51 10.96 -1.47
N VAL A 123 -9.20 11.38 -0.25
CA VAL A 123 -7.94 12.08 0.02
C VAL A 123 -7.22 11.44 1.20
N LYS A 124 -5.95 11.11 1.01
CA LYS A 124 -5.07 10.66 2.08
C LYS A 124 -4.03 11.73 2.41
N LEU A 125 -4.03 12.18 3.68
CA LEU A 125 -3.15 13.25 4.13
C LEU A 125 -2.43 12.90 5.44
N ARG A 126 -1.49 13.78 5.85
CA ARG A 126 -0.88 13.83 7.18
C ARG A 126 -1.45 14.98 8.00
N ALA A 127 -1.12 15.03 9.29
CA ALA A 127 -1.62 16.05 10.22
C ALA A 127 -1.25 17.48 9.81
N GLY A 128 -0.10 17.66 9.22
CA GLY A 128 0.43 18.94 8.76
C GLY A 128 1.84 18.74 8.23
N TRP A 129 2.48 19.84 7.80
CA TRP A 129 3.87 19.81 7.37
C TRP A 129 4.83 19.56 8.54
N ASP A 130 4.67 20.32 9.61
CA ASP A 130 5.41 20.19 10.86
C ASP A 130 4.53 20.53 12.07
N TYR A 131 5.10 20.51 13.26
CA TYR A 131 4.37 20.70 14.51
C TYR A 131 3.83 22.13 14.72
N SER A 132 4.18 23.09 13.86
CA SER A 132 3.72 24.48 14.01
C SER A 132 2.24 24.66 13.67
N LEU A 133 1.67 23.77 12.84
CA LEU A 133 0.27 23.84 12.42
C LEU A 133 -0.33 22.45 12.17
N PHE A 134 -1.42 22.15 12.87
CA PHE A 134 -2.30 21.03 12.55
C PHE A 134 -3.24 21.43 11.40
N ALA A 135 -2.75 21.34 10.17
CA ALA A 135 -3.46 21.81 8.97
C ALA A 135 -4.63 20.90 8.55
N ALA A 136 -4.59 19.60 8.91
CA ALA A 136 -5.53 18.61 8.41
C ALA A 136 -7.01 18.94 8.66
N PRO A 137 -7.46 19.49 9.80
CA PRO A 137 -8.87 19.81 10.03
C PRO A 137 -9.43 20.85 9.06
N GLU A 138 -8.69 21.92 8.79
CA GLU A 138 -9.11 22.94 7.81
C GLU A 138 -9.14 22.37 6.41
N MET A 139 -8.09 21.64 6.02
CA MET A 139 -8.00 21.02 4.71
C MET A 139 -9.13 20.00 4.49
N ALA A 140 -9.43 19.17 5.48
CA ALA A 140 -10.52 18.21 5.38
C ALA A 140 -11.89 18.86 5.18
N LYS A 141 -12.17 20.01 5.83
CA LYS A 141 -13.38 20.79 5.56
C LYS A 141 -13.44 21.21 4.10
N ARG A 142 -12.38 21.83 3.58
CA ARG A 142 -12.28 22.24 2.18
C ARG A 142 -12.46 21.07 1.21
N PHE A 143 -11.85 19.91 1.51
CA PHE A 143 -11.90 18.74 0.64
C PHE A 143 -13.29 18.11 0.57
N GLN A 144 -13.99 17.97 1.71
CA GLN A 144 -15.35 17.45 1.68
C GLN A 144 -16.33 18.43 1.02
N ASP A 145 -16.15 19.75 1.20
CA ASP A 145 -16.93 20.77 0.52
C ASP A 145 -16.62 20.81 -1.00
N ALA A 146 -15.42 20.40 -1.41
CA ALA A 146 -15.01 20.20 -2.81
C ALA A 146 -15.50 18.86 -3.40
N GLY A 147 -16.13 17.97 -2.61
CA GLY A 147 -16.74 16.72 -3.06
C GLY A 147 -15.94 15.45 -2.76
N ALA A 148 -14.88 15.51 -1.94
CA ALA A 148 -14.21 14.31 -1.46
C ALA A 148 -15.15 13.45 -0.62
N GLN A 149 -15.19 12.14 -0.85
CA GLN A 149 -16.14 11.22 -0.25
C GLN A 149 -15.56 10.36 0.87
N MET A 150 -14.27 10.43 1.14
CA MET A 150 -13.58 9.81 2.28
C MET A 150 -12.27 10.54 2.54
N ILE A 151 -11.92 10.67 3.81
CA ILE A 151 -10.65 11.25 4.25
C ILE A 151 -9.86 10.19 5.04
N THR A 152 -8.58 10.01 4.72
CA THR A 152 -7.67 9.15 5.50
C THR A 152 -6.59 10.02 6.14
N LEU A 153 -6.50 10.02 7.48
CA LEU A 153 -5.47 10.75 8.22
C LEU A 153 -4.36 9.81 8.71
N HIS A 154 -3.14 9.99 8.22
CA HIS A 154 -1.97 9.46 8.90
C HIS A 154 -1.59 10.43 10.04
N ALA A 155 -1.73 9.96 11.28
CA ALA A 155 -1.60 10.76 12.50
C ALA A 155 -0.14 11.10 12.86
N ARG A 156 0.61 11.58 11.88
CA ARG A 156 1.97 12.12 11.97
C ARG A 156 2.10 13.37 11.11
N PHE A 157 3.01 14.26 11.49
CA PHE A 157 3.41 15.39 10.64
C PHE A 157 4.39 14.93 9.54
N ALA A 158 4.49 15.68 8.43
CA ALA A 158 5.35 15.33 7.31
C ALA A 158 6.83 15.28 7.74
N LYS A 159 7.33 16.28 8.45
CA LYS A 159 8.70 16.33 8.96
C LYS A 159 9.02 15.25 10.00
N GLN A 160 8.01 14.69 10.66
CA GLN A 160 8.18 13.58 11.60
C GLN A 160 8.57 12.28 10.88
N GLY A 161 8.25 12.14 9.60
CA GLY A 161 8.52 10.90 8.85
C GLY A 161 7.82 9.69 9.47
N PHE A 162 8.61 8.78 10.03
CA PHE A 162 8.16 7.61 10.80
C PHE A 162 8.72 7.59 12.22
N GLU A 163 9.35 8.67 12.65
CA GLU A 163 9.90 8.78 13.99
C GLU A 163 8.81 8.83 15.06
N GLY A 164 9.13 8.35 16.27
CA GLY A 164 8.20 8.30 17.38
C GLY A 164 6.91 7.54 17.07
N GLU A 165 5.84 7.88 17.76
CA GLU A 165 4.52 7.25 17.61
C GLU A 165 3.54 8.14 16.84
N ALA A 166 2.55 7.51 16.19
CA ALA A 166 1.42 8.22 15.59
C ALA A 166 0.50 8.76 16.72
N ASN A 167 0.22 10.04 16.70
CA ASN A 167 -0.64 10.66 17.69
C ASN A 167 -2.13 10.52 17.31
N TRP A 168 -2.78 9.48 17.80
CA TRP A 168 -4.18 9.20 17.49
C TRP A 168 -5.16 10.26 18.01
N ALA A 169 -4.77 11.12 18.97
CA ALA A 169 -5.61 12.25 19.38
C ALA A 169 -5.92 13.18 18.21
N LEU A 170 -5.01 13.30 17.22
CA LEU A 170 -5.24 14.09 16.00
C LEU A 170 -6.37 13.52 15.13
N ILE A 171 -6.55 12.17 15.13
CA ILE A 171 -7.69 11.55 14.42
C ILE A 171 -9.01 11.89 15.14
N ARG A 172 -9.01 11.87 16.47
CA ARG A 172 -10.19 12.27 17.25
C ARG A 172 -10.57 13.72 16.99
N GLU A 173 -9.58 14.64 16.96
CA GLU A 173 -9.83 16.05 16.64
C GLU A 173 -10.36 16.21 15.19
N MET A 174 -9.87 15.38 14.25
CA MET A 174 -10.38 15.36 12.88
C MET A 174 -11.87 14.93 12.83
N ARG A 175 -12.30 14.00 13.70
CA ARG A 175 -13.68 13.52 13.73
C ARG A 175 -14.68 14.63 13.99
N GLU A 176 -14.29 15.65 14.77
CA GLU A 176 -15.16 16.81 15.10
C GLU A 176 -15.54 17.62 13.85
N VAL A 177 -14.76 17.56 12.79
CA VAL A 177 -14.92 18.41 11.59
C VAL A 177 -15.23 17.63 10.32
N VAL A 178 -14.90 16.35 10.26
CA VAL A 178 -15.10 15.49 9.09
C VAL A 178 -16.48 14.83 9.16
N ARG A 179 -17.28 15.00 8.09
CA ARG A 179 -18.65 14.45 7.97
C ARG A 179 -18.72 13.24 7.03
N VAL A 180 -17.73 13.08 6.15
CA VAL A 180 -17.56 11.89 5.31
C VAL A 180 -16.83 10.78 6.10
N PRO A 181 -16.76 9.53 5.62
CA PRO A 181 -15.97 8.51 6.25
C PRO A 181 -14.54 8.96 6.55
N LEU A 182 -14.13 8.82 7.82
CA LEU A 182 -12.79 9.14 8.31
C LEU A 182 -12.04 7.84 8.60
N ILE A 183 -10.91 7.63 7.93
CA ILE A 183 -10.07 6.46 8.11
C ILE A 183 -8.82 6.84 8.91
N GLY A 184 -8.63 6.18 10.06
CA GLY A 184 -7.44 6.33 10.89
C GLY A 184 -6.26 5.55 10.33
N ASN A 185 -5.06 6.15 10.33
CA ASN A 185 -3.83 5.50 9.88
C ASN A 185 -2.64 5.87 10.79
N GLY A 186 -1.78 4.92 11.02
CA GLY A 186 -0.53 5.06 11.79
C GLY A 186 -0.44 4.06 12.92
N ASP A 187 0.62 3.24 12.92
CA ASP A 187 1.04 2.30 13.96
C ASP A 187 0.04 1.19 14.36
N VAL A 188 -0.97 0.93 13.56
CA VAL A 188 -1.85 -0.22 13.75
C VAL A 188 -1.12 -1.48 13.29
N LYS A 189 -0.88 -2.41 14.22
CA LYS A 189 -0.13 -3.66 14.02
C LYS A 189 -0.90 -4.90 14.47
N THR A 190 -1.81 -4.73 15.43
CA THR A 190 -2.56 -5.82 16.05
C THR A 190 -4.08 -5.54 16.00
N PRO A 191 -4.92 -6.56 16.25
CA PRO A 191 -6.35 -6.38 16.43
C PRO A 191 -6.69 -5.36 17.52
N GLU A 192 -5.94 -5.39 18.62
CA GLU A 192 -6.12 -4.50 19.78
C GLU A 192 -5.83 -3.05 19.41
N ASP A 193 -4.78 -2.81 18.61
CA ASP A 193 -4.47 -1.47 18.08
C ASP A 193 -5.61 -0.92 17.25
N ALA A 194 -6.18 -1.74 16.35
CA ALA A 194 -7.28 -1.34 15.50
C ALA A 194 -8.53 -1.01 16.32
N LYS A 195 -8.90 -1.88 17.26
CA LYS A 195 -10.01 -1.65 18.17
C LYS A 195 -9.82 -0.38 19.00
N LYS A 196 -8.64 -0.20 19.59
CA LYS A 196 -8.29 0.99 20.36
C LYS A 196 -8.36 2.26 19.51
N MET A 197 -7.89 2.22 18.24
CA MET A 197 -7.99 3.37 17.34
C MET A 197 -9.46 3.73 17.11
N LEU A 198 -10.32 2.78 16.74
CA LEU A 198 -11.74 3.02 16.52
C LEU A 198 -12.42 3.61 17.76
N GLU A 199 -12.23 2.99 18.93
CA GLU A 199 -12.87 3.39 20.19
C GLU A 199 -12.39 4.75 20.70
N SER A 200 -11.09 5.04 20.59
CA SER A 200 -10.50 6.26 21.15
C SER A 200 -10.61 7.47 20.23
N THR A 201 -10.86 7.27 18.94
CA THR A 201 -10.87 8.36 17.96
C THR A 201 -12.21 8.58 17.28
N GLY A 202 -13.09 7.58 17.27
CA GLY A 202 -14.38 7.63 16.56
C GLY A 202 -14.25 7.61 15.04
N CYS A 203 -13.09 7.20 14.48
CA CYS A 203 -12.96 7.01 13.03
C CYS A 203 -13.78 5.80 12.55
N ASP A 204 -14.19 5.83 11.28
CA ASP A 204 -15.09 4.84 10.68
C ASP A 204 -14.38 3.56 10.22
N GLY A 205 -13.05 3.63 10.12
CA GLY A 205 -12.23 2.51 9.69
C GLY A 205 -10.74 2.75 9.94
N VAL A 206 -9.96 1.70 9.68
CA VAL A 206 -8.52 1.72 9.93
C VAL A 206 -7.76 1.35 8.65
N MET A 207 -6.76 2.15 8.29
CA MET A 207 -5.83 1.82 7.21
C MET A 207 -4.53 1.23 7.79
N VAL A 208 -4.21 0.02 7.39
CA VAL A 208 -2.99 -0.68 7.78
C VAL A 208 -1.92 -0.50 6.69
N GLY A 209 -0.69 -0.23 7.09
CA GLY A 209 0.45 -0.11 6.18
C GLY A 209 1.53 -1.15 6.49
N ARG A 210 2.55 -0.73 7.22
CA ARG A 210 3.78 -1.51 7.45
C ARG A 210 3.56 -2.88 8.09
N ALA A 211 2.50 -3.06 8.86
CA ALA A 211 2.22 -4.35 9.50
C ALA A 211 1.95 -5.48 8.50
N ALA A 212 1.49 -5.16 7.28
CA ALA A 212 1.24 -6.15 6.23
C ALA A 212 2.52 -6.59 5.49
N ILE A 213 3.65 -5.90 5.68
CA ILE A 213 4.88 -6.18 4.94
C ILE A 213 5.52 -7.48 5.47
N GLY A 214 5.51 -8.53 4.66
CA GLY A 214 5.98 -9.86 5.04
C GLY A 214 5.04 -10.62 5.99
N ASP A 215 3.93 -10.00 6.40
CA ASP A 215 2.89 -10.62 7.22
C ASP A 215 1.48 -10.20 6.74
N PRO A 216 1.05 -10.64 5.55
CA PRO A 216 -0.29 -10.31 5.06
C PRO A 216 -1.41 -10.87 5.96
N TRP A 217 -1.14 -11.92 6.76
CA TRP A 217 -2.07 -12.48 7.76
C TRP A 217 -2.36 -11.50 8.91
N ALA A 218 -1.47 -10.51 9.16
CA ALA A 218 -1.77 -9.44 10.11
C ALA A 218 -3.06 -8.69 9.73
N LEU A 219 -3.32 -8.49 8.42
CA LEU A 219 -4.57 -7.89 7.95
C LEU A 219 -5.78 -8.76 8.29
N ALA A 220 -5.67 -10.08 8.14
CA ALA A 220 -6.75 -11.01 8.48
C ALA A 220 -7.06 -10.98 9.99
N ARG A 221 -6.01 -11.01 10.82
CA ARG A 221 -6.15 -10.91 12.28
C ARG A 221 -6.78 -9.58 12.70
N ILE A 222 -6.28 -8.46 12.16
CA ILE A 222 -6.81 -7.12 12.43
C ILE A 222 -8.29 -7.03 12.02
N ARG A 223 -8.63 -7.50 10.82
CA ARG A 223 -10.01 -7.51 10.34
C ARG A 223 -10.92 -8.34 11.26
N ALA A 224 -10.53 -9.56 11.60
CA ALA A 224 -11.29 -10.40 12.50
C ALA A 224 -11.54 -9.73 13.86
N GLY A 225 -10.51 -9.12 14.46
CA GLY A 225 -10.67 -8.37 15.72
C GLY A 225 -11.60 -7.17 15.62
N MET A 226 -11.59 -6.44 14.48
CA MET A 226 -12.53 -5.33 14.25
C MET A 226 -13.98 -5.80 14.09
N MET A 227 -14.18 -6.98 13.49
CA MET A 227 -15.52 -7.54 13.24
C MET A 227 -16.06 -8.34 14.43
N GLY A 228 -15.22 -8.60 15.44
CA GLY A 228 -15.58 -9.50 16.57
C GLY A 228 -15.56 -10.98 16.19
N ASP A 229 -14.92 -11.32 15.08
CA ASP A 229 -14.75 -12.69 14.63
C ASP A 229 -13.58 -13.38 15.38
N PRO A 230 -13.53 -14.73 15.41
CA PRO A 230 -12.39 -15.47 15.93
C PRO A 230 -11.10 -15.06 15.21
N ILE A 231 -10.05 -14.76 15.98
CA ILE A 231 -8.75 -14.38 15.41
C ILE A 231 -8.11 -15.61 14.73
N PRO A 232 -7.76 -15.53 13.43
CA PRO A 232 -7.09 -16.63 12.75
C PRO A 232 -5.77 -16.99 13.41
N GLU A 233 -5.42 -18.27 13.40
CA GLU A 233 -4.12 -18.76 13.87
C GLU A 233 -2.98 -18.15 13.03
N ALA A 234 -1.78 -18.18 13.61
CA ALA A 234 -0.58 -17.77 12.88
C ALA A 234 -0.29 -18.78 11.75
N PRO A 235 0.16 -18.32 10.58
CA PRO A 235 0.50 -19.23 9.48
C PRO A 235 1.68 -20.12 9.87
N SER A 236 1.67 -21.35 9.37
CA SER A 236 2.81 -22.27 9.46
C SER A 236 4.00 -21.73 8.67
N LEU A 237 5.21 -22.27 8.93
CA LEU A 237 6.40 -21.90 8.16
C LEU A 237 6.23 -22.28 6.67
N GLU A 238 5.58 -23.40 6.40
CA GLU A 238 5.24 -23.86 5.06
C GLU A 238 4.40 -22.85 4.30
N GLU A 239 3.30 -22.39 4.91
CA GLU A 239 2.41 -21.38 4.32
C GLU A 239 3.12 -20.07 4.05
N ARG A 240 4.00 -19.65 4.97
CA ARG A 240 4.79 -18.42 4.82
C ARG A 240 5.78 -18.52 3.65
N ILE A 241 6.43 -19.67 3.48
CA ILE A 241 7.38 -19.92 2.40
C ILE A 241 6.64 -20.02 1.06
N GLU A 242 5.52 -20.74 1.01
CA GLU A 242 4.73 -20.84 -0.22
C GLU A 242 4.19 -19.48 -0.66
N THR A 243 3.69 -18.69 0.28
CA THR A 243 3.25 -17.31 -0.02
C THR A 243 4.40 -16.43 -0.53
N ALA A 244 5.63 -16.62 -0.02
CA ALA A 244 6.80 -15.90 -0.52
C ALA A 244 7.15 -16.29 -1.95
N ARG A 245 6.99 -17.58 -2.32
CA ARG A 245 7.17 -18.08 -3.71
C ARG A 245 6.11 -17.51 -4.64
N ASP A 246 4.84 -17.58 -4.24
CA ASP A 246 3.73 -17.02 -5.01
C ASP A 246 3.94 -15.52 -5.25
N HIS A 247 4.42 -14.79 -4.24
CA HIS A 247 4.78 -13.40 -4.38
C HIS A 247 5.84 -13.18 -5.44
N ALA A 248 6.89 -13.98 -5.44
CA ALA A 248 7.97 -13.89 -6.42
C ALA A 248 7.47 -14.21 -7.84
N ARG A 249 6.71 -15.32 -8.03
CA ARG A 249 6.12 -15.72 -9.30
C ARG A 249 5.20 -14.66 -9.89
N MET A 250 4.25 -14.18 -9.11
CA MET A 250 3.33 -13.12 -9.53
C MET A 250 4.07 -11.83 -9.92
N HIS A 251 5.15 -11.49 -9.21
CA HIS A 251 5.89 -10.27 -9.50
C HIS A 251 6.74 -10.41 -10.77
N VAL A 252 7.29 -11.60 -11.04
CA VAL A 252 7.94 -11.90 -12.32
C VAL A 252 6.93 -11.80 -13.46
N ALA A 253 5.73 -12.38 -13.31
CA ALA A 253 4.65 -12.24 -14.29
C ALA A 253 4.34 -10.78 -14.61
N LEU A 254 4.20 -9.95 -13.58
CA LEU A 254 3.95 -8.52 -13.73
C LEU A 254 5.02 -7.78 -14.53
N GLU A 255 6.30 -8.09 -14.31
CA GLU A 255 7.40 -7.50 -15.07
C GLU A 255 7.42 -7.97 -16.54
N CYS A 256 6.77 -9.09 -16.85
CA CYS A 256 6.55 -9.61 -18.20
C CYS A 256 5.22 -9.16 -18.82
N ASP A 257 4.50 -8.21 -18.21
CA ASP A 257 3.17 -7.74 -18.62
C ASP A 257 2.07 -8.83 -18.60
N ALA A 258 2.31 -9.95 -17.91
CA ALA A 258 1.34 -11.02 -17.65
C ALA A 258 0.67 -10.87 -16.28
N TYR A 259 -0.42 -11.61 -16.05
CA TYR A 259 -1.08 -11.68 -14.75
C TYR A 259 -0.69 -12.93 -13.97
N GLU A 260 -0.44 -14.04 -14.67
CA GLU A 260 -0.08 -15.33 -14.08
C GLU A 260 1.27 -15.82 -14.64
N PHE A 261 2.04 -16.51 -13.83
CA PHE A 261 3.37 -16.96 -14.21
C PHE A 261 3.32 -18.02 -15.33
N GLU A 262 2.31 -18.88 -15.31
CA GLU A 262 2.06 -19.90 -16.32
C GLU A 262 1.78 -19.32 -17.72
N GLU A 263 1.34 -18.08 -17.82
CA GLU A 263 1.19 -17.38 -19.10
C GLU A 263 2.54 -17.17 -19.76
N ILE A 264 3.56 -16.84 -18.98
CA ILE A 264 4.92 -16.60 -19.48
C ILE A 264 5.55 -17.90 -19.94
N GLU A 265 5.44 -18.96 -19.14
CA GLU A 265 5.99 -20.28 -19.47
C GLU A 265 5.46 -20.80 -20.81
N LYS A 266 4.18 -20.59 -21.09
CA LYS A 266 3.53 -21.00 -22.35
C LYS A 266 4.04 -20.25 -23.57
N THR A 267 4.57 -19.04 -23.41
CA THR A 267 5.09 -18.26 -24.55
C THR A 267 6.41 -18.78 -25.06
N GLY A 268 7.21 -19.45 -24.22
CA GLY A 268 8.59 -19.84 -24.53
C GLY A 268 9.54 -18.66 -24.79
N ALA A 269 9.09 -17.44 -24.51
CA ALA A 269 9.90 -16.23 -24.69
C ALA A 269 10.98 -16.11 -23.61
N ASP A 270 12.11 -15.51 -23.94
CA ASP A 270 13.14 -15.17 -22.95
C ASP A 270 12.66 -14.02 -22.07
N TYR A 271 12.47 -14.29 -20.78
CA TYR A 271 12.08 -13.31 -19.77
C TYR A 271 13.17 -13.03 -18.72
N SER A 272 14.40 -13.48 -18.98
CA SER A 272 15.51 -13.44 -18.01
C SER A 272 15.80 -12.04 -17.46
N GLU A 273 15.65 -11.00 -18.27
CA GLU A 273 15.86 -9.60 -17.82
C GLU A 273 14.70 -9.10 -16.96
N ALA A 274 13.46 -9.44 -17.30
CA ALA A 274 12.27 -9.11 -16.51
C ALA A 274 12.30 -9.84 -15.16
N GLU A 275 12.64 -11.13 -15.16
CA GLU A 275 12.85 -11.93 -13.96
C GLU A 275 13.89 -11.30 -13.05
N ARG A 276 15.04 -10.93 -13.59
CA ARG A 276 16.11 -10.29 -12.82
C ARG A 276 15.65 -8.98 -12.18
N ARG A 277 14.91 -8.12 -12.90
CA ARG A 277 14.34 -6.88 -12.33
C ARG A 277 13.37 -7.20 -11.20
N ALA A 278 12.45 -8.14 -11.42
CA ALA A 278 11.47 -8.56 -10.44
C ALA A 278 12.13 -9.09 -9.15
N ILE A 279 13.04 -10.03 -9.28
CA ILE A 279 13.70 -10.66 -8.11
C ILE A 279 14.53 -9.62 -7.35
N ARG A 280 15.26 -8.74 -8.04
CA ARG A 280 16.05 -7.68 -7.39
C ARG A 280 15.18 -6.72 -6.59
N SER A 281 14.00 -6.37 -7.07
CA SER A 281 13.06 -5.50 -6.35
C SER A 281 12.50 -6.17 -5.09
N LEU A 282 12.37 -7.50 -5.09
CA LEU A 282 11.82 -8.28 -3.97
C LEU A 282 12.85 -8.71 -2.91
N ARG A 283 14.15 -8.51 -3.14
CA ARG A 283 15.22 -8.96 -2.21
C ARG A 283 15.04 -8.46 -0.78
N GLY A 284 14.45 -7.29 -0.61
CA GLY A 284 14.15 -6.71 0.71
C GLY A 284 12.83 -7.20 1.32
N LEU A 285 11.90 -7.70 0.51
CA LEU A 285 10.56 -8.09 0.93
C LEU A 285 10.43 -9.58 1.23
N LEU A 286 10.93 -10.46 0.35
CA LEU A 286 10.77 -11.91 0.50
C LEU A 286 11.29 -12.46 1.84
N PRO A 287 12.47 -12.04 2.36
CA PRO A 287 12.93 -12.52 3.66
C PRO A 287 12.05 -12.13 4.84
N LEU A 288 11.14 -11.15 4.67
CA LEU A 288 10.26 -10.72 5.75
C LEU A 288 9.15 -11.75 6.04
N TYR A 289 8.82 -12.60 5.09
CA TYR A 289 7.86 -13.70 5.31
C TYR A 289 8.33 -14.69 6.36
N ILE A 290 9.64 -14.87 6.52
CA ILE A 290 10.23 -15.78 7.53
C ILE A 290 10.86 -15.04 8.71
N LYS A 291 10.56 -13.75 8.86
CA LYS A 291 11.09 -12.94 9.97
C LYS A 291 10.69 -13.56 11.32
N GLY A 292 11.67 -13.64 12.22
CA GLY A 292 11.50 -14.23 13.55
C GLY A 292 11.79 -15.73 13.63
N GLU A 293 11.91 -16.42 12.50
CA GLU A 293 12.28 -17.83 12.48
C GLU A 293 13.78 -18.04 12.74
N PRO A 294 14.18 -19.13 13.42
CA PRO A 294 15.59 -19.48 13.56
C PRO A 294 16.26 -19.66 12.19
N GLY A 295 17.42 -19.03 11.99
CA GLY A 295 18.12 -19.11 10.70
C GLY A 295 17.65 -18.11 9.64
N ALA A 296 16.60 -17.31 9.86
CA ALA A 296 16.08 -16.35 8.89
C ALA A 296 17.12 -15.31 8.42
N SER A 297 18.09 -14.94 9.26
CA SER A 297 19.17 -14.01 8.90
C SER A 297 20.08 -14.56 7.80
N GLN A 298 20.40 -15.85 7.85
CA GLN A 298 21.22 -16.56 6.84
C GLN A 298 20.47 -16.64 5.50
N VAL A 299 19.18 -16.98 5.55
CA VAL A 299 18.30 -16.99 4.36
C VAL A 299 18.23 -15.60 3.73
N ARG A 300 18.05 -14.56 4.55
CA ARG A 300 18.06 -13.15 4.09
C ARG A 300 19.35 -12.80 3.37
N ALA A 301 20.51 -13.13 3.96
CA ALA A 301 21.81 -12.86 3.36
C ALA A 301 21.94 -13.53 1.97
N ARG A 302 21.42 -14.76 1.80
CA ARG A 302 21.43 -15.47 0.52
C ARG A 302 20.48 -14.84 -0.50
N ILE A 303 19.24 -14.54 -0.13
CA ILE A 303 18.22 -13.96 -1.03
C ILE A 303 18.66 -12.59 -1.56
N THR A 304 19.40 -11.80 -0.79
CA THR A 304 19.90 -10.49 -1.26
C THR A 304 20.84 -10.58 -2.47
N HIS A 305 21.34 -11.75 -2.82
CA HIS A 305 22.20 -11.99 -3.98
C HIS A 305 21.49 -12.70 -5.13
N CYS A 306 20.21 -13.10 -4.99
CA CYS A 306 19.48 -13.81 -6.05
C CYS A 306 19.14 -12.87 -7.21
N ASP A 307 19.25 -13.41 -8.42
CA ASP A 307 18.85 -12.76 -9.68
C ASP A 307 17.70 -13.49 -10.38
N THR A 308 17.42 -14.74 -9.99
CA THR A 308 16.39 -15.58 -10.62
C THR A 308 15.41 -16.16 -9.59
N LEU A 309 14.21 -16.49 -10.05
CA LEU A 309 13.17 -17.16 -9.28
C LEU A 309 13.66 -18.50 -8.73
N GLY A 310 14.28 -19.31 -9.58
CA GLY A 310 14.82 -20.62 -9.17
C GLY A 310 15.87 -20.52 -8.06
N GLN A 311 16.69 -19.47 -8.03
CA GLN A 311 17.62 -19.23 -6.91
C GLN A 311 16.88 -18.95 -5.60
N VAL A 312 15.80 -18.16 -5.65
CA VAL A 312 14.97 -17.85 -4.47
C VAL A 312 14.29 -19.13 -3.98
N GLU A 313 13.65 -19.88 -4.88
CA GLU A 313 12.94 -21.10 -4.54
C GLU A 313 13.87 -22.14 -3.92
N ASN A 314 15.03 -22.40 -4.52
CA ASN A 314 16.04 -23.34 -3.98
C ASN A 314 16.51 -22.95 -2.56
N ILE A 315 16.66 -21.65 -2.28
CA ILE A 315 17.03 -21.17 -0.93
C ILE A 315 15.90 -21.43 0.07
N LEU A 316 14.67 -21.14 -0.30
CA LEU A 316 13.50 -21.32 0.56
C LEU A 316 13.22 -22.81 0.80
N ASP A 317 13.37 -23.66 -0.21
CA ASP A 317 13.24 -25.11 -0.10
C ASP A 317 14.30 -25.73 0.82
N GLY A 318 15.55 -25.35 0.61
CA GLY A 318 16.65 -25.81 1.45
C GLY A 318 16.41 -25.42 2.92
N TYR A 319 15.98 -24.20 3.15
CA TYR A 319 15.65 -23.74 4.50
C TYR A 319 14.48 -24.52 5.12
N LEU A 320 13.42 -24.78 4.36
CA LEU A 320 12.28 -25.56 4.85
C LEU A 320 12.70 -27.00 5.20
N CYS A 321 13.53 -27.65 4.36
CA CYS A 321 14.08 -28.98 4.62
C CYS A 321 14.94 -29.01 5.90
N GLU A 322 15.83 -28.03 6.08
CA GLU A 322 16.64 -27.89 7.28
C GLU A 322 15.77 -27.74 8.55
N ARG A 323 14.71 -26.91 8.47
CA ARG A 323 13.79 -26.70 9.60
C ARG A 323 13.02 -27.95 9.97
N ARG A 324 12.53 -28.71 8.98
CA ARG A 324 11.83 -29.99 9.19
C ARG A 324 12.72 -31.05 9.83
N ALA A 325 13.99 -31.10 9.43
CA ALA A 325 14.95 -32.05 10.00
C ALA A 325 15.30 -31.76 11.48
N LEU A 326 15.09 -30.54 11.95
CA LEU A 326 15.32 -30.12 13.34
C LEU A 326 14.10 -30.30 14.25
N LEU A 327 12.92 -30.58 13.70
CA LEU A 327 11.74 -30.90 14.50
C LEU A 327 11.85 -32.33 15.01
N PRO A 328 11.62 -32.60 16.32
CA PRO A 328 11.60 -33.95 16.82
C PRO A 328 10.52 -34.75 16.07
N VAL A 329 10.91 -35.93 15.61
CA VAL A 329 9.94 -36.90 15.08
C VAL A 329 9.02 -37.27 16.25
N GLY A 330 7.77 -36.75 16.23
CA GLY A 330 6.76 -37.01 17.25
C GLY A 330 6.24 -38.43 17.19
#